data_dd3509dab4c26a77081a577af9f6a5fe
#
_entry.id   dd3509dab4c26a77081a577af9f6a5fe
#
_cell.length_a   1.000
_cell.length_b   1.000
_cell.length_c   1.000
_cell.angle_alpha   90.00
_cell.angle_beta   90.00
_cell.angle_gamma   90.00
#
_symmetry.space_group_name_H-M   'P 1'
#
loop_
_entity.id
_entity.type
_entity.pdbx_description
1 polymer ?
#
loop_
_entity_poly.entity_id
_entity_poly.type
_entity_poly.pdbx_seq_one_letter_code
_entity_poly.pdbx_strand_id
1 'polypeptide(L)'
;HKNINVFGMRNMTLSCAMPCEKSSQLQNSTNGMEPIVALFQFKDDREGSAAWIAPFAKKYGRYYKSAYDCSNLGIIKCVAAITKWLCMSASTNHYYNYGNYENGKLDASDVINDILLSYKYGLKSLYYAKNKQVVNVDSVLTDDAQSGCSGGACSL
;
A
#
# COMPACT_ATOMS: atom_id res chain seq x y z
N HIS A 1 29.08 -13.62 14.66
CA HIS A 1 29.46 -12.39 15.39
C HIS A 1 30.98 -12.15 15.39
N LYS A 2 31.83 -13.20 15.61
CA LYS A 2 33.33 -13.03 15.72
C LYS A 2 33.91 -12.38 14.44
N ASN A 3 33.51 -12.83 13.25
CA ASN A 3 34.03 -12.28 12.01
C ASN A 3 33.60 -10.83 11.76
N ILE A 4 32.39 -10.45 12.20
CA ILE A 4 31.91 -9.08 12.08
C ILE A 4 32.73 -8.13 12.95
N ASN A 5 33.10 -8.57 14.15
CA ASN A 5 33.93 -7.77 15.06
C ASN A 5 35.36 -7.56 14.55
N VAL A 6 35.88 -8.50 13.76
CA VAL A 6 37.26 -8.46 13.22
C VAL A 6 37.30 -7.74 11.89
N PHE A 7 36.37 -8.04 10.98
CA PHE A 7 36.40 -7.58 9.58
C PHE A 7 35.34 -6.52 9.23
N GLY A 8 34.43 -6.22 10.19
CA GLY A 8 33.30 -5.35 9.94
C GLY A 8 32.23 -6.00 9.06
N MET A 9 31.29 -5.20 8.57
CA MET A 9 30.26 -5.61 7.65
C MET A 9 30.41 -4.90 6.31
N ARG A 10 30.25 -5.64 5.23
CA ARG A 10 30.30 -5.09 3.87
C ARG A 10 29.14 -4.13 3.59
N ASN A 11 27.95 -4.46 4.08
CA ASN A 11 26.74 -3.71 3.81
C ASN A 11 26.39 -2.86 5.04
N MET A 12 26.07 -1.58 4.82
CA MET A 12 25.65 -0.66 5.88
C MET A 12 24.27 -1.03 6.43
N THR A 13 23.41 -1.60 5.60
CA THR A 13 22.05 -2.02 5.96
C THR A 13 21.79 -3.43 5.46
N LEU A 14 20.99 -4.21 6.20
CA LEU A 14 20.77 -5.63 5.93
C LEU A 14 19.30 -5.97 5.65
N SER A 15 18.37 -5.16 6.12
CA SER A 15 16.94 -5.49 6.03
C SER A 15 16.07 -4.26 5.77
N CYS A 16 15.07 -4.47 4.94
CA CYS A 16 13.97 -3.54 4.67
C CYS A 16 12.71 -4.34 4.36
N ALA A 17 11.55 -3.70 4.42
CA ALA A 17 10.30 -4.30 3.98
C ALA A 17 9.73 -3.46 2.84
N MET A 18 9.73 -4.04 1.65
CA MET A 18 9.30 -3.42 0.41
C MET A 18 8.14 -4.19 -0.20
N PRO A 19 7.37 -3.59 -1.11
CA PRO A 19 6.39 -4.34 -1.91
C PRO A 19 7.08 -5.47 -2.68
N CYS A 20 6.48 -6.67 -2.62
CA CYS A 20 7.06 -7.88 -3.22
C CYS A 20 6.59 -8.13 -4.67
N GLU A 21 5.66 -7.33 -5.17
CA GLU A 21 5.14 -7.34 -6.55
C GLU A 21 5.03 -8.76 -7.17
N LYS A 22 5.76 -9.03 -8.27
CA LYS A 22 5.70 -10.32 -8.99
C LYS A 22 6.14 -11.50 -8.12
N SER A 23 7.08 -11.35 -7.22
CA SER A 23 7.51 -12.45 -6.34
C SER A 23 6.44 -12.89 -5.36
N SER A 24 5.57 -11.99 -4.90
CA SER A 24 4.43 -12.36 -4.07
C SER A 24 3.40 -13.18 -4.84
N GLN A 25 3.21 -12.91 -6.11
CA GLN A 25 2.30 -13.68 -6.97
C GLN A 25 2.82 -15.10 -7.19
N LEU A 26 4.11 -15.27 -7.45
CA LEU A 26 4.74 -16.57 -7.61
C LEU A 26 4.61 -17.44 -6.35
N GLN A 27 4.67 -16.82 -5.19
CA GLN A 27 4.55 -17.50 -3.90
C GLN A 27 3.11 -17.63 -3.40
N ASN A 28 2.12 -17.16 -4.16
CA ASN A 28 0.73 -17.07 -3.71
C ASN A 28 0.60 -16.40 -2.34
N SER A 29 1.24 -15.25 -2.20
CA SER A 29 1.22 -14.42 -0.99
C SER A 29 0.73 -13.00 -1.30
N THR A 30 0.51 -12.19 -0.26
CA THR A 30 0.17 -10.77 -0.41
C THR A 30 1.40 -9.93 -0.72
N ASN A 31 1.20 -8.76 -1.34
CA ASN A 31 2.29 -7.91 -1.83
C ASN A 31 3.19 -7.31 -0.72
N GLY A 32 2.75 -7.32 0.50
CA GLY A 32 3.49 -6.76 1.63
C GLY A 32 2.76 -7.01 2.95
N MET A 33 3.12 -6.23 3.95
CA MET A 33 2.55 -6.34 5.29
C MET A 33 1.22 -5.61 5.47
N GLU A 34 0.80 -4.84 4.49
CA GLU A 34 -0.44 -4.09 4.50
C GLU A 34 -1.63 -4.97 4.11
N PRO A 35 -2.86 -4.60 4.52
CA PRO A 35 -4.07 -5.26 4.03
C PRO A 35 -4.17 -5.17 2.51
N ILE A 36 -4.81 -6.14 1.89
CA ILE A 36 -5.03 -6.12 0.45
C ILE A 36 -6.00 -5.01 0.04
N VAL A 37 -5.83 -4.49 -1.17
CA VAL A 37 -6.76 -3.48 -1.71
C VAL A 37 -8.09 -4.09 -2.13
N ALA A 38 -8.05 -5.24 -2.81
CA ALA A 38 -9.22 -6.00 -3.22
C ALA A 38 -8.89 -7.49 -3.33
N LEU A 39 -9.93 -8.34 -3.23
CA LEU A 39 -9.79 -9.80 -3.39
C LEU A 39 -9.39 -10.19 -4.81
N PHE A 40 -9.82 -9.41 -5.78
CA PHE A 40 -9.58 -9.62 -7.19
C PHE A 40 -9.12 -8.29 -7.81
N GLN A 41 -8.03 -8.31 -8.56
CA GLN A 41 -7.47 -7.13 -9.21
C GLN A 41 -7.00 -7.50 -10.62
N PHE A 42 -7.20 -6.61 -11.56
CA PHE A 42 -6.45 -6.61 -12.80
C PHE A 42 -5.23 -5.71 -12.63
N LYS A 43 -4.09 -6.22 -13.00
CA LYS A 43 -2.85 -5.44 -13.05
C LYS A 43 -2.40 -5.37 -14.50
N ASP A 44 -2.35 -4.16 -15.00
CA ASP A 44 -1.82 -3.88 -16.31
C ASP A 44 -0.34 -3.54 -16.16
N ASP A 45 0.50 -4.24 -16.88
CA ASP A 45 1.91 -3.89 -17.03
C ASP A 45 2.29 -3.83 -18.51
N ARG A 46 3.55 -3.54 -18.79
CA ARG A 46 4.03 -3.42 -20.19
C ARG A 46 3.93 -4.72 -20.99
N GLU A 47 3.78 -5.84 -20.30
CA GLU A 47 3.71 -7.18 -20.90
C GLU A 47 2.25 -7.66 -21.07
N GLY A 48 1.27 -6.91 -20.56
CA GLY A 48 -0.16 -7.19 -20.65
C GLY A 48 -0.91 -7.13 -19.33
N SER A 49 -2.21 -7.44 -19.39
CA SER A 49 -3.09 -7.45 -18.23
C SER A 49 -3.10 -8.81 -17.58
N ALA A 50 -2.76 -8.89 -16.30
CA ALA A 50 -2.82 -10.11 -15.50
C ALA A 50 -3.87 -9.99 -14.39
N ALA A 51 -4.71 -11.01 -14.25
CA ALA A 51 -5.63 -11.12 -13.12
C ALA A 51 -4.87 -11.62 -11.89
N TRP A 52 -5.02 -10.90 -10.76
CA TRP A 52 -4.52 -11.35 -9.47
C TRP A 52 -5.67 -11.60 -8.51
N ILE A 53 -5.62 -12.73 -7.86
CA ILE A 53 -6.59 -13.14 -6.85
C ILE A 53 -5.86 -13.28 -5.52
N ALA A 54 -6.44 -12.74 -4.45
CA ALA A 54 -5.85 -12.86 -3.12
C ALA A 54 -5.64 -14.32 -2.72
N PRO A 55 -4.56 -14.66 -2.00
CA PRO A 55 -4.27 -16.03 -1.60
C PRO A 55 -5.47 -16.67 -0.89
N PHE A 56 -5.83 -17.88 -1.30
CA PHE A 56 -6.95 -18.61 -0.72
C PHE A 56 -8.31 -17.88 -0.71
N ALA A 57 -8.51 -16.87 -1.57
CA ALA A 57 -9.74 -16.06 -1.60
C ALA A 57 -11.02 -16.90 -1.74
N LYS A 58 -10.97 -17.98 -2.53
CA LYS A 58 -12.11 -18.90 -2.68
C LYS A 58 -12.59 -19.48 -1.35
N LYS A 59 -11.68 -19.78 -0.42
CA LYS A 59 -11.99 -20.40 0.88
C LYS A 59 -12.14 -19.38 1.99
N TYR A 60 -11.31 -18.36 2.01
CA TYR A 60 -11.18 -17.41 3.12
C TYR A 60 -11.52 -15.96 2.74
N GLY A 61 -12.03 -15.71 1.53
CA GLY A 61 -12.31 -14.36 1.05
C GLY A 61 -13.16 -13.51 2.00
N ARG A 62 -14.14 -14.15 2.67
CA ARG A 62 -15.02 -13.47 3.65
C ARG A 62 -14.29 -12.90 4.88
N TYR A 63 -13.07 -13.34 5.15
CA TYR A 63 -12.29 -12.86 6.30
C TYR A 63 -11.30 -11.76 5.93
N TYR A 64 -11.10 -11.53 4.63
CA TYR A 64 -10.26 -10.44 4.19
C TYR A 64 -10.96 -9.10 4.41
N LYS A 65 -10.20 -8.12 4.85
CA LYS A 65 -10.62 -6.72 4.87
C LYS A 65 -9.82 -5.96 3.83
N SER A 66 -10.49 -5.09 3.08
CA SER A 66 -9.80 -4.16 2.19
C SER A 66 -8.99 -3.15 3.01
N ALA A 67 -7.86 -2.73 2.48
CA ALA A 67 -7.06 -1.66 3.07
C ALA A 67 -7.88 -0.38 3.26
N TYR A 68 -8.82 -0.11 2.37
CA TYR A 68 -9.74 1.03 2.45
C TYR A 68 -10.80 0.93 3.57
N ASP A 69 -11.01 -0.27 4.11
CA ASP A 69 -11.94 -0.53 5.22
C ASP A 69 -11.19 -0.63 6.56
N CYS A 70 -9.86 -0.46 6.52
CA CYS A 70 -9.00 -0.45 7.69
C CYS A 70 -8.65 0.98 8.09
N SER A 71 -8.48 1.20 9.40
CA SER A 71 -7.97 2.48 9.89
C SER A 71 -6.49 2.65 9.55
N ASN A 72 -6.10 3.81 9.01
CA ASN A 72 -4.70 4.16 8.80
C ASN A 72 -3.89 4.08 10.10
N LEU A 73 -4.45 4.47 11.23
CA LEU A 73 -3.81 4.32 12.54
C LEU A 73 -3.48 2.86 12.86
N GLY A 74 -4.37 1.92 12.51
CA GLY A 74 -4.12 0.49 12.67
C GLY A 74 -2.95 0.02 11.81
N ILE A 75 -2.91 0.43 10.56
CA ILE A 75 -1.82 0.12 9.62
C ILE A 75 -0.50 0.72 10.12
N ILE A 76 -0.50 2.00 10.52
CA ILE A 76 0.67 2.69 11.07
C ILE A 76 1.25 1.93 12.28
N LYS A 77 0.40 1.52 13.22
CA LYS A 77 0.84 0.77 14.40
C LYS A 77 1.47 -0.58 14.04
N CYS A 78 0.85 -1.32 13.12
CA CYS A 78 1.40 -2.61 12.66
C CYS A 78 2.76 -2.43 11.98
N VAL A 79 2.88 -1.48 11.06
CA VAL A 79 4.13 -1.21 10.36
C VAL A 79 5.19 -0.68 11.32
N ALA A 80 4.84 0.18 12.26
CA ALA A 80 5.76 0.68 13.29
C ALA A 80 6.35 -0.43 14.14
N ALA A 81 5.53 -1.43 14.51
CA ALA A 81 6.03 -2.58 15.27
C ALA A 81 7.08 -3.39 14.49
N ILE A 82 6.89 -3.55 13.18
CA ILE A 82 7.81 -4.27 12.29
C ILE A 82 9.07 -3.44 12.01
N THR A 83 8.92 -2.14 11.78
CA THR A 83 10.02 -1.23 11.44
C THR A 83 11.10 -1.20 12.52
N LYS A 84 10.78 -1.49 13.77
CA LYS A 84 11.78 -1.60 14.86
C LYS A 84 12.83 -2.68 14.60
N TRP A 85 12.51 -3.68 13.80
CA TRP A 85 13.39 -4.81 13.49
C TRP A 85 14.10 -4.68 12.16
N LEU A 86 13.89 -3.56 11.45
CA LEU A 86 14.47 -3.29 10.14
C LEU A 86 15.59 -2.25 10.25
N CYS A 87 16.70 -2.50 9.57
CA CYS A 87 17.81 -1.54 9.50
C CYS A 87 17.42 -0.29 8.72
N MET A 88 16.67 -0.47 7.64
CA MET A 88 16.16 0.62 6.81
C MET A 88 14.74 0.99 7.23
N SER A 89 13.81 0.93 6.31
CA SER A 89 12.42 1.27 6.52
C SER A 89 11.49 0.24 5.89
N ALA A 90 10.21 0.43 6.10
CA ALA A 90 9.13 -0.24 5.39
C ALA A 90 8.43 0.74 4.47
N SER A 91 8.09 0.31 3.26
CA SER A 91 7.21 1.06 2.38
C SER A 91 5.79 0.99 2.91
N THR A 92 5.22 2.14 3.25
CA THR A 92 3.91 2.24 3.90
C THR A 92 3.01 3.16 3.11
N ASN A 93 1.79 2.69 2.84
CA ASN A 93 0.76 3.48 2.18
C ASN A 93 -0.31 3.91 3.18
N HIS A 94 -0.93 5.04 2.92
CA HIS A 94 -2.18 5.45 3.55
C HIS A 94 -3.33 5.21 2.58
N TYR A 95 -4.48 4.83 3.11
CA TYR A 95 -5.66 4.48 2.33
C TYR A 95 -6.84 5.34 2.74
N TYR A 96 -7.43 6.04 1.77
CA TYR A 96 -8.56 6.93 1.98
C TYR A 96 -9.73 6.49 1.11
N ASN A 97 -10.85 6.20 1.76
CA ASN A 97 -12.10 5.90 1.07
C ASN A 97 -13.00 7.11 1.13
N TYR A 98 -13.18 7.78 0.03
CA TYR A 98 -14.01 8.99 -0.05
C TYR A 98 -15.48 8.76 0.34
N GLY A 99 -15.98 7.53 0.23
CA GLY A 99 -17.32 7.18 0.72
C GLY A 99 -17.49 7.28 2.23
N ASN A 100 -16.41 7.37 3.01
CA ASN A 100 -16.45 7.55 4.46
C ASN A 100 -16.48 9.01 4.90
N TYR A 101 -16.38 9.95 3.94
CA TYR A 101 -16.34 11.39 4.21
C TYR A 101 -17.64 12.07 3.78
N GLU A 102 -18.09 13.05 4.56
CA GLU A 102 -19.20 13.89 4.19
C GLU A 102 -18.90 14.60 2.85
N ASN A 103 -19.86 14.58 1.94
CA ASN A 103 -19.71 15.13 0.59
C ASN A 103 -18.60 14.48 -0.27
N GLY A 104 -18.11 13.29 0.08
CA GLY A 104 -17.10 12.58 -0.69
C GLY A 104 -15.75 13.30 -0.81
N LYS A 105 -15.44 14.19 0.13
CA LYS A 105 -14.19 14.97 0.14
C LYS A 105 -13.33 14.59 1.33
N LEU A 106 -12.08 14.24 1.05
CA LEU A 106 -11.08 13.98 2.09
C LEU A 106 -10.69 15.29 2.78
N ASP A 107 -10.76 15.30 4.09
CA ASP A 107 -10.30 16.45 4.87
C ASP A 107 -8.76 16.47 4.94
N ALA A 108 -8.17 17.61 4.65
CA ALA A 108 -6.73 17.80 4.73
C ALA A 108 -6.17 17.56 6.15
N SER A 109 -6.97 17.82 7.17
CA SER A 109 -6.61 17.56 8.57
C SER A 109 -6.37 16.07 8.83
N ASP A 110 -7.12 15.16 8.22
CA ASP A 110 -6.95 13.72 8.39
C ASP A 110 -5.63 13.25 7.79
N VAL A 111 -5.28 13.78 6.60
CA VAL A 111 -3.99 13.45 5.95
C VAL A 111 -2.83 13.95 6.82
N ILE A 112 -2.91 15.17 7.33
CA ILE A 112 -1.88 15.76 8.19
C ILE A 112 -1.76 14.94 9.48
N ASN A 113 -2.87 14.57 10.10
CA ASN A 113 -2.88 13.75 11.31
C ASN A 113 -2.23 12.39 11.08
N ASP A 114 -2.52 11.72 9.96
CA ASP A 114 -1.90 10.43 9.63
C ASP A 114 -0.39 10.55 9.43
N ILE A 115 0.09 11.65 8.81
CA ILE A 115 1.53 11.94 8.66
C ILE A 115 2.17 12.17 10.04
N LEU A 116 1.56 12.98 10.89
CA LEU A 116 2.07 13.25 12.24
C LEU A 116 2.08 11.99 13.12
N LEU A 117 1.05 11.16 13.02
CA LEU A 117 0.98 9.87 13.70
C LEU A 117 2.07 8.92 13.19
N SER A 118 2.29 8.85 11.90
CA SER A 118 3.37 8.05 11.32
C SER A 118 4.72 8.44 11.87
N TYR A 119 5.01 9.74 11.92
CA TYR A 119 6.21 10.28 12.55
C TYR A 119 6.30 9.92 14.04
N LYS A 120 5.22 10.13 14.79
CA LYS A 120 5.13 9.83 16.23
C LYS A 120 5.41 8.36 16.54
N TYR A 121 4.92 7.44 15.70
CA TYR A 121 5.15 6.01 15.83
C TYR A 121 6.50 5.54 15.27
N GLY A 122 7.32 6.44 14.74
CA GLY A 122 8.68 6.16 14.28
C GLY A 122 8.78 5.52 12.90
N LEU A 123 7.79 5.72 12.02
CA LEU A 123 7.92 5.37 10.63
C LEU A 123 8.93 6.31 9.97
N LYS A 124 9.88 5.75 9.23
CA LYS A 124 10.95 6.53 8.60
C LYS A 124 10.54 7.10 7.25
N SER A 125 9.58 6.48 6.58
CA SER A 125 9.11 6.90 5.25
C SER A 125 7.65 6.54 5.05
N LEU A 126 6.98 7.35 4.25
CA LEU A 126 5.68 7.10 3.67
C LEU A 126 5.85 6.93 2.16
N TYR A 127 4.93 6.22 1.50
CA TYR A 127 5.06 5.93 0.08
C TYR A 127 3.92 6.57 -0.72
N TYR A 128 2.71 6.00 -0.68
CA TYR A 128 1.56 6.55 -1.39
C TYR A 128 0.39 6.88 -0.46
N ALA A 129 -0.34 7.94 -0.80
CA ALA A 129 -1.70 8.17 -0.34
C ALA A 129 -2.65 7.63 -1.42
N LYS A 130 -3.25 6.47 -1.18
CA LYS A 130 -4.14 5.80 -2.11
C LYS A 130 -5.59 6.16 -1.82
N ASN A 131 -6.32 6.55 -2.86
CA ASN A 131 -7.70 6.98 -2.76
C ASN A 131 -8.63 6.00 -3.47
N LYS A 132 -9.75 5.67 -2.83
CA LYS A 132 -10.86 4.96 -3.44
C LYS A 132 -11.95 5.99 -3.74
N GLN A 133 -12.12 6.31 -5.01
CA GLN A 133 -13.22 7.16 -5.45
C GLN A 133 -14.52 6.39 -5.42
N VAL A 134 -15.60 7.05 -5.01
CA VAL A 134 -16.96 6.55 -5.21
C VAL A 134 -17.28 6.81 -6.68
N VAL A 135 -17.25 5.78 -7.49
CA VAL A 135 -17.73 5.88 -8.87
C VAL A 135 -19.26 5.95 -8.79
N ASN A 136 -19.82 7.14 -8.96
CA ASN A 136 -21.25 7.27 -9.22
C ASN A 136 -21.52 6.68 -10.60
N VAL A 137 -22.24 5.58 -10.65
CA VAL A 137 -22.57 4.86 -11.88
C VAL A 137 -23.34 5.75 -12.86
N ASP A 138 -24.03 6.78 -12.39
CA ASP A 138 -24.78 7.74 -13.20
C ASP A 138 -23.91 8.69 -14.04
N SER A 139 -22.62 8.85 -13.69
CA SER A 139 -21.69 9.69 -14.47
C SER A 139 -20.94 8.92 -15.57
N VAL A 140 -20.99 7.58 -15.55
CA VAL A 140 -20.28 6.75 -16.54
C VAL A 140 -21.04 6.64 -17.87
N LEU A 141 -22.30 7.04 -17.90
CA LEU A 141 -23.13 7.00 -19.12
C LEU A 141 -23.05 8.27 -19.99
N THR A 142 -22.27 9.28 -19.57
CA THR A 142 -22.24 10.57 -20.28
C THR A 142 -20.88 11.05 -20.76
N ASP A 143 -19.77 10.36 -20.44
CA ASP A 143 -18.46 10.73 -20.96
C ASP A 143 -17.81 9.57 -21.74
N ASP A 144 -18.09 9.57 -23.03
CA ASP A 144 -17.20 8.99 -24.01
C ASP A 144 -15.88 9.75 -24.03
N ALA A 145 -14.82 8.99 -23.87
CA ALA A 145 -13.46 9.27 -24.31
C ALA A 145 -12.75 10.53 -23.76
N GLN A 146 -11.72 10.24 -23.12
CA GLN A 146 -10.43 10.94 -22.99
C GLN A 146 -10.03 11.25 -21.56
N SER A 147 -9.18 10.44 -21.09
CA SER A 147 -7.81 10.68 -20.61
C SER A 147 -7.39 9.60 -19.64
N GLY A 148 -6.84 8.55 -20.19
CA GLY A 148 -5.99 7.66 -19.42
C GLY A 148 -4.73 8.40 -19.04
N CYS A 149 -4.60 8.81 -17.79
CA CYS A 149 -3.30 9.04 -17.20
C CYS A 149 -2.69 7.68 -16.83
N SER A 150 -2.06 7.06 -17.81
CA SER A 150 -1.08 6.02 -17.54
C SER A 150 0.07 6.63 -16.74
N GLY A 151 0.42 5.99 -15.64
CA GLY A 151 1.47 6.44 -14.74
C GLY A 151 2.76 6.82 -15.45
N GLY A 152 3.07 8.08 -15.43
CA GLY A 152 4.35 8.65 -15.80
C GLY A 152 4.85 9.44 -14.61
N ALA A 153 6.10 9.21 -14.26
CA ALA A 153 6.82 10.01 -13.30
C ALA A 153 6.67 11.49 -13.67
N CYS A 154 6.32 12.32 -12.69
CA CYS A 154 6.48 13.75 -12.82
C CYS A 154 7.95 14.05 -13.07
N SER A 155 8.29 14.47 -14.28
CA SER A 155 9.51 15.18 -14.54
C SER A 155 9.32 16.63 -14.07
N LEU A 156 10.27 17.09 -13.27
CA LEU A 156 10.44 18.50 -12.90
C LEU A 156 10.60 19.38 -14.12
#